data_1ffda134f5d2cfc37dd132c1c3fe7ab2
#
_entry.id   1ffda134f5d2cfc37dd132c1c3fe7ab2
#
_cell.length_a   1.000
_cell.length_b   1.000
_cell.length_c   1.000
_cell.angle_alpha   90.00
_cell.angle_beta   90.00
_cell.angle_gamma   90.00
#
_symmetry.space_group_name_H-M   'P 1'
#
loop_
_entity.id
_entity.type
_entity.pdbx_description
1 polymer ?
#
loop_
_entity_poly.entity_id
_entity_poly.type
_entity_poly.pdbx_seq_one_letter_code
_entity_poly.pdbx_strand_id
1 'polypeptide(L)'
;MVSLSFPFGVTLFLAVIGFFAGRAKATSSVNGNFRLLQALPKAYGQTVLFSTLIPASLLLFGWAFVVRILGPDFAVLPDFVFQGLVIAIATIGAGVSYHLIKPSQRARAISERWIMGLLIAASALAIVTTIGIVLSMLSESANFFRQHSWTDFFFGAVWAPNFRGGSELSILPLLWGTLYISLISLIVAVPIGLFAAIYLSEYAGTRLRSVAKPAIEILAGIPTIVYGLFALITVGPMLRDFFAQPLGLGGSSSSVMTAGLVMGVMLIPFVSSLSDDIINAVPQAMRDGSLGLGATKSETIRQVVVP
;
A
#
# COMPACT_ATOMS: atom_id res chain seq x y z
N MET A 1 30.74 -3.29 -9.45
CA MET A 1 29.54 -3.07 -8.63
C MET A 1 29.88 -3.32 -7.17
N VAL A 2 29.75 -2.33 -6.31
CA VAL A 2 29.99 -2.51 -4.87
C VAL A 2 29.03 -3.55 -4.34
N SER A 3 29.53 -4.66 -3.79
CA SER A 3 28.64 -5.64 -3.14
C SER A 3 28.18 -5.07 -1.80
N LEU A 4 26.94 -4.54 -1.78
CA LEU A 4 26.33 -3.93 -0.59
C LEU A 4 25.96 -4.97 0.48
N SER A 5 25.76 -6.21 0.07
CA SER A 5 25.29 -7.29 0.95
C SER A 5 26.27 -7.67 2.04
N PHE A 6 27.57 -7.75 1.73
CA PHE A 6 28.58 -8.13 2.69
C PHE A 6 28.76 -7.10 3.84
N PRO A 7 29.05 -5.80 3.57
CA PRO A 7 29.20 -4.82 4.64
C PRO A 7 27.91 -4.61 5.42
N PHE A 8 26.73 -4.68 4.78
CA PHE A 8 25.44 -4.62 5.47
C PHE A 8 25.24 -5.81 6.42
N GLY A 9 25.55 -7.02 5.96
CA GLY A 9 25.45 -8.23 6.79
C GLY A 9 26.35 -8.16 8.02
N VAL A 10 27.60 -7.69 7.86
CA VAL A 10 28.55 -7.52 8.96
C VAL A 10 28.07 -6.43 9.94
N THR A 11 27.61 -5.31 9.46
CA THR A 11 27.08 -4.22 10.33
C THR A 11 25.85 -4.66 11.10
N LEU A 12 24.93 -5.39 10.47
CA LEU A 12 23.75 -5.95 11.12
C LEU A 12 24.13 -6.95 12.22
N PHE A 13 25.08 -7.84 11.93
CA PHE A 13 25.59 -8.81 12.90
C PHE A 13 26.22 -8.11 14.11
N LEU A 14 27.07 -7.11 13.88
CA LEU A 14 27.68 -6.30 14.95
C LEU A 14 26.61 -5.55 15.76
N ALA A 15 25.56 -5.03 15.13
CA ALA A 15 24.47 -4.34 15.80
C ALA A 15 23.66 -5.29 16.71
N VAL A 16 23.41 -6.52 16.27
CA VAL A 16 22.72 -7.54 17.06
C VAL A 16 23.60 -7.98 18.26
N ILE A 17 24.88 -8.23 18.04
CA ILE A 17 25.84 -8.52 19.16
C ILE A 17 25.86 -7.33 20.12
N GLY A 18 25.95 -6.11 19.60
CA GLY A 18 25.93 -4.87 20.39
C GLY A 18 24.68 -4.73 21.23
N PHE A 19 23.51 -5.12 20.72
CA PHE A 19 22.26 -5.14 21.47
C PHE A 19 22.33 -6.06 22.70
N PHE A 20 22.77 -7.30 22.51
CA PHE A 20 22.88 -8.25 23.63
C PHE A 20 23.97 -7.84 24.61
N ALA A 21 25.13 -7.39 24.13
CA ALA A 21 26.24 -6.91 24.97
C ALA A 21 25.81 -5.67 25.79
N GLY A 22 25.14 -4.71 25.17
CA GLY A 22 24.63 -3.50 25.84
C GLY A 22 23.59 -3.82 26.92
N ARG A 23 22.69 -4.75 26.63
CA ARG A 23 21.72 -5.25 27.62
C ARG A 23 22.40 -5.97 28.78
N ALA A 24 23.37 -6.84 28.49
CA ALA A 24 24.13 -7.58 29.52
C ALA A 24 24.93 -6.63 30.42
N LYS A 25 25.63 -5.65 29.85
CA LYS A 25 26.38 -4.64 30.60
C LYS A 25 25.48 -3.80 31.50
N ALA A 26 24.32 -3.34 31.02
CA ALA A 26 23.38 -2.61 31.85
C ALA A 26 22.88 -3.43 33.02
N THR A 27 22.60 -4.72 32.81
CA THR A 27 22.17 -5.65 33.87
C THR A 27 23.27 -5.92 34.90
N SER A 28 24.51 -6.16 34.44
CA SER A 28 25.64 -6.43 35.31
C SER A 28 26.07 -5.21 36.14
N SER A 29 25.93 -4.01 35.59
CA SER A 29 26.31 -2.76 36.29
C SER A 29 25.47 -2.45 37.54
N VAL A 30 24.33 -3.13 37.74
CA VAL A 30 23.43 -2.97 38.88
C VAL A 30 23.24 -4.30 39.65
N ASN A 31 24.08 -5.29 39.41
CA ASN A 31 23.98 -6.62 40.05
C ASN A 31 22.59 -7.24 40.01
N GLY A 32 21.88 -7.05 38.87
CA GLY A 32 20.52 -7.57 38.66
C GLY A 32 19.39 -6.75 39.29
N ASN A 33 19.65 -5.67 40.00
CA ASN A 33 18.62 -4.81 40.56
C ASN A 33 18.17 -3.75 39.53
N PHE A 34 17.23 -4.11 38.68
CA PHE A 34 16.74 -3.25 37.60
C PHE A 34 16.11 -1.91 38.06
N ARG A 35 15.73 -1.77 39.35
CA ARG A 35 15.17 -0.54 39.88
C ARG A 35 16.20 0.60 39.94
N LEU A 36 17.49 0.28 39.91
CA LEU A 36 18.59 1.26 39.88
C LEU A 36 18.87 1.83 38.47
N LEU A 37 18.29 1.23 37.42
CA LEU A 37 18.43 1.71 36.07
C LEU A 37 17.38 2.77 35.77
N GLN A 38 17.74 3.86 35.07
CA GLN A 38 16.79 4.87 34.60
C GLN A 38 15.91 4.41 33.43
N ALA A 39 16.23 3.29 32.77
CA ALA A 39 15.46 2.70 31.70
C ALA A 39 15.56 1.16 31.76
N LEU A 40 14.63 0.49 31.08
CA LEU A 40 14.66 -0.97 30.95
C LEU A 40 15.97 -1.43 30.25
N PRO A 41 16.54 -2.58 30.61
CA PRO A 41 17.78 -3.11 29.99
C PRO A 41 17.72 -3.19 28.46
N LYS A 42 16.52 -3.41 27.91
CA LYS A 42 16.27 -3.40 26.45
C LYS A 42 16.63 -2.06 25.80
N ALA A 43 16.37 -0.93 26.46
CA ALA A 43 16.66 0.40 25.90
C ALA A 43 18.19 0.64 25.77
N TYR A 44 18.99 0.13 26.70
CA TYR A 44 20.45 0.20 26.58
C TYR A 44 20.97 -0.63 25.39
N GLY A 45 20.44 -1.83 25.21
CA GLY A 45 20.72 -2.63 24.01
C GLY A 45 20.33 -1.92 22.71
N GLN A 46 19.14 -1.31 22.66
CA GLN A 46 18.66 -0.53 21.51
C GLN A 46 19.58 0.66 21.21
N THR A 47 20.09 1.35 22.23
CA THR A 47 21.02 2.46 22.01
C THR A 47 22.28 2.00 21.28
N VAL A 48 22.88 0.87 21.70
CA VAL A 48 24.06 0.30 21.02
C VAL A 48 23.71 -0.14 19.60
N LEU A 49 22.58 -0.83 19.42
CA LEU A 49 22.13 -1.29 18.10
C LEU A 49 21.99 -0.13 17.13
N PHE A 50 21.27 0.94 17.51
CA PHE A 50 21.05 2.09 16.64
C PHE A 50 22.32 2.87 16.35
N SER A 51 23.18 3.07 17.34
CA SER A 51 24.47 3.75 17.16
C SER A 51 25.44 2.97 16.26
N THR A 52 25.29 1.65 16.17
CA THR A 52 26.06 0.78 15.27
C THR A 52 25.47 0.79 13.85
N LEU A 53 24.18 0.55 13.75
CA LEU A 53 23.52 0.27 12.48
C LEU A 53 23.25 1.54 11.66
N ILE A 54 22.75 2.61 12.29
CA ILE A 54 22.23 3.78 11.56
C ILE A 54 23.35 4.55 10.83
N PRO A 55 24.48 4.94 11.50
CA PRO A 55 25.53 5.67 10.78
C PRO A 55 26.19 4.85 9.68
N ALA A 56 26.43 3.57 9.91
CA ALA A 56 27.00 2.67 8.92
C ALA A 56 26.07 2.45 7.72
N SER A 57 24.77 2.28 7.97
CA SER A 57 23.78 2.14 6.91
C SER A 57 23.60 3.43 6.09
N LEU A 58 23.59 4.59 6.75
CA LEU A 58 23.52 5.88 6.05
C LEU A 58 24.71 6.09 5.13
N LEU A 59 25.94 5.74 5.58
CA LEU A 59 27.12 5.81 4.73
C LEU A 59 26.99 4.83 3.55
N LEU A 60 26.59 3.59 3.81
CA LEU A 60 26.48 2.54 2.80
C LEU A 60 25.48 2.88 1.70
N PHE A 61 24.24 3.19 2.11
CA PHE A 61 23.17 3.50 1.15
C PHE A 61 23.34 4.89 0.53
N GLY A 62 23.82 5.88 1.29
CA GLY A 62 24.13 7.20 0.77
C GLY A 62 25.19 7.15 -0.33
N TRP A 63 26.28 6.40 -0.11
CA TRP A 63 27.30 6.20 -1.13
C TRP A 63 26.75 5.47 -2.36
N ALA A 64 26.01 4.39 -2.18
CA ALA A 64 25.41 3.65 -3.28
C ALA A 64 24.47 4.53 -4.11
N PHE A 65 23.72 5.42 -3.46
CA PHE A 65 22.85 6.40 -4.13
C PHE A 65 23.66 7.44 -4.93
N VAL A 66 24.72 7.99 -4.34
CA VAL A 66 25.59 8.96 -5.02
C VAL A 66 26.23 8.34 -6.27
N VAL A 67 26.81 7.15 -6.16
CA VAL A 67 27.42 6.45 -7.30
C VAL A 67 26.38 6.11 -8.37
N ARG A 68 25.14 5.82 -7.97
CA ARG A 68 24.05 5.54 -8.91
C ARG A 68 23.64 6.76 -9.74
N ILE A 69 23.67 7.95 -9.13
CA ILE A 69 23.24 9.20 -9.80
C ILE A 69 24.39 9.81 -10.63
N LEU A 70 25.59 9.90 -10.03
CA LEU A 70 26.73 10.61 -10.63
C LEU A 70 27.59 9.72 -11.56
N GLY A 71 27.30 8.42 -11.59
CA GLY A 71 28.02 7.46 -12.42
C GLY A 71 29.18 6.75 -11.69
N PRO A 72 29.66 5.63 -12.27
CA PRO A 72 30.72 4.82 -11.66
C PRO A 72 32.08 5.52 -11.56
N ASP A 73 32.33 6.54 -12.39
CA ASP A 73 33.55 7.33 -12.38
C ASP A 73 33.71 8.17 -11.09
N PHE A 74 32.61 8.40 -10.40
CA PHE A 74 32.61 9.09 -9.11
C PHE A 74 33.03 8.21 -7.93
N ALA A 75 33.19 6.90 -8.14
CA ALA A 75 33.65 5.97 -7.14
C ALA A 75 35.18 6.10 -6.92
N VAL A 76 35.61 7.17 -6.26
CA VAL A 76 37.01 7.49 -6.01
C VAL A 76 37.70 6.46 -5.08
N LEU A 77 36.93 5.73 -4.27
CA LEU A 77 37.46 4.76 -3.31
C LEU A 77 37.37 3.33 -3.84
N PRO A 78 38.44 2.53 -3.71
CA PRO A 78 38.36 1.09 -3.98
C PRO A 78 37.29 0.42 -3.08
N ASP A 79 36.58 -0.57 -3.63
CA ASP A 79 35.46 -1.25 -2.95
C ASP A 79 35.84 -1.78 -1.55
N PHE A 80 37.04 -2.35 -1.39
CA PHE A 80 37.49 -2.89 -0.11
C PHE A 80 37.76 -1.80 0.94
N VAL A 81 38.24 -0.62 0.52
CA VAL A 81 38.47 0.54 1.41
C VAL A 81 37.14 1.08 1.92
N PHE A 82 36.18 1.20 1.02
CA PHE A 82 34.83 1.66 1.37
C PHE A 82 34.13 0.68 2.33
N GLN A 83 34.19 -0.61 2.04
CA GLN A 83 33.65 -1.65 2.94
C GLN A 83 34.32 -1.62 4.31
N GLY A 84 35.65 -1.46 4.35
CA GLY A 84 36.42 -1.32 5.59
C GLY A 84 35.98 -0.10 6.41
N LEU A 85 35.71 1.04 5.73
CA LEU A 85 35.24 2.27 6.37
C LEU A 85 33.84 2.11 6.98
N VAL A 86 32.93 1.45 6.29
CA VAL A 86 31.57 1.14 6.81
C VAL A 86 31.67 0.27 8.06
N ILE A 87 32.47 -0.78 8.03
CA ILE A 87 32.66 -1.68 9.18
C ILE A 87 33.36 -0.94 10.33
N ALA A 88 34.35 -0.07 10.05
CA ALA A 88 35.00 0.75 11.03
C ALA A 88 34.04 1.70 11.77
N ILE A 89 33.15 2.37 11.02
CA ILE A 89 32.11 3.24 11.61
C ILE A 89 31.15 2.41 12.48
N ALA A 90 30.74 1.24 12.03
CA ALA A 90 29.89 0.35 12.81
C ALA A 90 30.56 -0.08 14.12
N THR A 91 31.86 -0.49 14.09
CA THR A 91 32.61 -0.91 15.26
C THR A 91 32.86 0.23 16.23
N ILE A 92 33.18 1.42 15.73
CA ILE A 92 33.34 2.64 16.55
C ILE A 92 31.99 2.99 17.22
N GLY A 93 30.89 3.00 16.46
CA GLY A 93 29.57 3.26 17.01
C GLY A 93 29.18 2.27 18.12
N ALA A 94 29.43 0.98 17.90
CA ALA A 94 29.23 -0.07 18.91
C ALA A 94 30.10 0.15 20.16
N GLY A 95 31.41 0.36 19.98
CA GLY A 95 32.36 0.52 21.05
C GLY A 95 32.07 1.76 21.90
N VAL A 96 31.90 2.91 21.27
CA VAL A 96 31.60 4.18 21.98
C VAL A 96 30.28 4.05 22.75
N SER A 97 29.21 3.59 22.09
CA SER A 97 27.93 3.43 22.74
C SER A 97 27.96 2.43 23.88
N TYR A 98 28.71 1.30 23.73
CA TYR A 98 28.90 0.33 24.78
C TYR A 98 29.66 0.91 25.97
N HIS A 99 30.74 1.67 25.74
CA HIS A 99 31.53 2.27 26.83
C HIS A 99 30.77 3.32 27.63
N LEU A 100 29.88 4.06 26.97
CA LEU A 100 29.05 5.11 27.57
C LEU A 100 27.91 4.58 28.44
N ILE A 101 27.61 3.28 28.45
CA ILE A 101 26.56 2.71 29.29
C ILE A 101 26.87 2.92 30.78
N LYS A 102 25.98 3.71 31.42
CA LYS A 102 25.97 3.94 32.88
C LYS A 102 24.54 3.76 33.40
N PRO A 103 24.35 3.33 34.67
CA PRO A 103 23.00 3.20 35.26
C PRO A 103 22.15 4.47 35.18
N SER A 104 22.82 5.63 35.31
CA SER A 104 22.20 6.97 35.25
C SER A 104 21.87 7.46 33.84
N GLN A 105 22.20 6.70 32.78
CA GLN A 105 22.01 7.09 31.41
C GLN A 105 20.52 7.02 31.03
N ARG A 106 19.97 8.08 30.42
CA ARG A 106 18.62 8.10 29.85
C ARG A 106 18.55 7.34 28.51
N ALA A 107 18.87 6.02 28.56
CA ALA A 107 18.99 5.19 27.36
C ALA A 107 17.70 5.17 26.52
N ARG A 108 16.53 5.24 27.17
CA ARG A 108 15.23 5.33 26.46
C ARG A 108 15.14 6.61 25.62
N ALA A 109 15.49 7.76 26.17
CA ALA A 109 15.43 9.03 25.43
C ALA A 109 16.41 9.05 24.23
N ILE A 110 17.57 8.36 24.36
CA ILE A 110 18.54 8.25 23.27
C ILE A 110 17.98 7.34 22.16
N SER A 111 17.44 6.17 22.51
CA SER A 111 16.84 5.28 21.52
C SER A 111 15.61 5.91 20.82
N GLU A 112 14.79 6.65 21.56
CA GLU A 112 13.65 7.39 21.01
C GLU A 112 14.09 8.49 20.03
N ARG A 113 15.20 9.19 20.29
CA ARG A 113 15.78 10.18 19.36
C ARG A 113 16.24 9.52 18.05
N TRP A 114 16.86 8.35 18.11
CA TRP A 114 17.23 7.60 16.92
C TRP A 114 16.02 7.19 16.10
N ILE A 115 14.98 6.66 16.76
CA ILE A 115 13.72 6.29 16.12
C ILE A 115 13.05 7.52 15.49
N MET A 116 12.97 8.62 16.23
CA MET A 116 12.39 9.87 15.73
C MET A 116 13.17 10.41 14.51
N GLY A 117 14.50 10.38 14.57
CA GLY A 117 15.36 10.76 13.44
C GLY A 117 15.11 9.92 12.20
N LEU A 118 14.97 8.58 12.37
CA LEU A 118 14.61 7.69 11.25
C LEU A 118 13.21 7.98 10.69
N LEU A 119 12.23 8.23 11.56
CA LEU A 119 10.87 8.55 11.11
C LEU A 119 10.84 9.89 10.34
N ILE A 120 11.56 10.91 10.83
CA ILE A 120 11.68 12.19 10.12
C ILE A 120 12.39 11.99 8.78
N ALA A 121 13.50 11.23 8.74
CA ALA A 121 14.21 10.95 7.51
C ALA A 121 13.34 10.17 6.50
N ALA A 122 12.59 9.16 6.95
CA ALA A 122 11.66 8.41 6.12
C ALA A 122 10.53 9.30 5.58
N SER A 123 9.96 10.16 6.42
CA SER A 123 8.93 11.12 6.00
C SER A 123 9.47 12.14 5.00
N ALA A 124 10.67 12.67 5.24
CA ALA A 124 11.31 13.59 4.31
C ALA A 124 11.60 12.93 2.96
N LEU A 125 12.07 11.68 2.96
CA LEU A 125 12.28 10.90 1.74
C LEU A 125 10.97 10.68 0.97
N ALA A 126 9.88 10.36 1.68
CA ALA A 126 8.57 10.19 1.06
C ALA A 126 8.08 11.50 0.40
N ILE A 127 8.27 12.64 1.06
CA ILE A 127 7.92 13.95 0.51
C ILE A 127 8.76 14.27 -0.74
N VAL A 128 10.08 14.08 -0.67
CA VAL A 128 11.00 14.34 -1.78
C VAL A 128 10.68 13.44 -2.98
N THR A 129 10.40 12.16 -2.74
CA THR A 129 10.01 11.23 -3.82
C THR A 129 8.67 11.63 -4.44
N THR A 130 7.69 12.02 -3.65
CA THR A 130 6.40 12.51 -4.16
C THR A 130 6.57 13.76 -5.02
N ILE A 131 7.34 14.75 -4.54
CA ILE A 131 7.68 15.95 -5.32
C ILE A 131 8.41 15.56 -6.62
N GLY A 132 9.39 14.66 -6.53
CA GLY A 132 10.13 14.16 -7.68
C GLY A 132 9.24 13.49 -8.74
N ILE A 133 8.26 12.68 -8.31
CA ILE A 133 7.27 12.08 -9.20
C ILE A 133 6.43 13.16 -9.88
N VAL A 134 5.90 14.14 -9.12
CA VAL A 134 5.10 15.22 -9.69
C VAL A 134 5.90 16.05 -10.71
N LEU A 135 7.14 16.42 -10.37
CA LEU A 135 8.01 17.16 -11.28
C LEU A 135 8.35 16.36 -12.54
N SER A 136 8.63 15.06 -12.40
CA SER A 136 8.87 14.17 -13.54
C SER A 136 7.65 14.08 -14.43
N MET A 137 6.46 13.88 -13.87
CA MET A 137 5.20 13.83 -14.63
C MET A 137 4.91 15.16 -15.35
N LEU A 138 5.16 16.29 -14.70
CA LEU A 138 5.00 17.61 -15.33
C LEU A 138 5.99 17.81 -16.48
N SER A 139 7.25 17.41 -16.32
CA SER A 139 8.27 17.53 -17.38
C SER A 139 7.93 16.63 -18.57
N GLU A 140 7.50 15.39 -18.34
CA GLU A 140 7.08 14.47 -19.41
C GLU A 140 5.81 14.97 -20.11
N SER A 141 4.84 15.49 -19.34
CA SER A 141 3.63 16.10 -19.93
C SER A 141 3.97 17.31 -20.77
N ALA A 142 4.87 18.19 -20.32
CA ALA A 142 5.31 19.33 -21.10
C ALA A 142 6.02 18.89 -22.40
N ASN A 143 6.83 17.84 -22.33
CA ASN A 143 7.52 17.27 -23.49
C ASN A 143 6.52 16.64 -24.48
N PHE A 144 5.50 15.94 -23.96
CA PHE A 144 4.42 15.39 -24.78
C PHE A 144 3.67 16.49 -25.54
N PHE A 145 3.24 17.59 -24.88
CA PHE A 145 2.51 18.68 -25.53
C PHE A 145 3.36 19.60 -26.42
N ARG A 146 4.70 19.47 -26.40
CA ARG A 146 5.56 20.06 -27.44
C ARG A 146 5.47 19.31 -28.77
N GLN A 147 5.13 18.01 -28.74
CA GLN A 147 5.10 17.14 -29.92
C GLN A 147 3.66 16.91 -30.41
N HIS A 148 2.65 17.06 -29.54
CA HIS A 148 1.24 16.81 -29.83
C HIS A 148 0.42 18.06 -29.51
N SER A 149 -0.54 18.36 -30.37
CA SER A 149 -1.49 19.43 -30.13
C SER A 149 -2.36 19.12 -28.90
N TRP A 150 -2.45 20.04 -27.97
CA TRP A 150 -3.33 19.87 -26.79
C TRP A 150 -4.80 19.83 -27.17
N THR A 151 -5.22 20.52 -28.25
CA THR A 151 -6.58 20.49 -28.76
C THR A 151 -6.97 19.11 -29.27
N ASP A 152 -6.08 18.46 -30.04
CA ASP A 152 -6.31 17.12 -30.58
C ASP A 152 -6.30 16.07 -29.46
N PHE A 153 -5.46 16.26 -28.46
CA PHE A 153 -5.43 15.38 -27.31
C PHE A 153 -6.70 15.44 -26.48
N PHE A 154 -7.21 16.63 -26.16
CA PHE A 154 -8.38 16.78 -25.30
C PHE A 154 -9.71 16.62 -26.03
N PHE A 155 -9.80 16.96 -27.31
CA PHE A 155 -11.05 16.99 -28.07
C PHE A 155 -11.08 16.02 -29.25
N GLY A 156 -10.00 15.32 -29.54
CA GLY A 156 -9.98 14.29 -30.57
C GLY A 156 -10.85 13.09 -30.21
N ALA A 157 -11.31 12.38 -31.21
CA ALA A 157 -12.20 11.22 -31.06
C ALA A 157 -11.51 9.88 -31.33
N VAL A 158 -10.21 9.87 -31.61
CA VAL A 158 -9.47 8.66 -31.99
C VAL A 158 -8.35 8.39 -30.98
N TRP A 159 -8.27 7.15 -30.55
CA TRP A 159 -7.16 6.63 -29.76
C TRP A 159 -6.50 5.48 -30.54
N ALA A 160 -5.40 5.78 -31.21
CA ALA A 160 -4.64 4.81 -32.01
C ALA A 160 -3.14 4.99 -31.76
N PRO A 161 -2.58 4.49 -30.64
CA PRO A 161 -1.16 4.56 -30.36
C PRO A 161 -0.37 3.69 -31.36
N ASN A 162 0.57 4.29 -32.09
CA ASN A 162 1.40 3.60 -33.05
C ASN A 162 2.89 3.88 -32.77
N PHE A 163 3.64 2.84 -32.40
CA PHE A 163 5.08 2.96 -32.13
C PHE A 163 5.94 3.26 -33.38
N ARG A 164 5.36 3.16 -34.59
CA ARG A 164 6.05 3.45 -35.85
C ARG A 164 5.87 4.89 -36.36
N GLY A 165 5.23 5.73 -35.56
CA GLY A 165 4.89 7.12 -35.94
C GLY A 165 3.44 7.26 -36.42
N GLY A 166 2.94 8.51 -36.41
CA GLY A 166 1.54 8.81 -36.80
C GLY A 166 0.50 8.37 -35.74
N SER A 167 0.86 8.40 -34.44
CA SER A 167 -0.09 8.12 -33.38
C SER A 167 -1.15 9.21 -33.26
N GLU A 168 -2.40 8.81 -33.25
CA GLU A 168 -3.54 9.65 -32.85
C GLU A 168 -3.86 9.36 -31.38
N LEU A 169 -3.61 10.33 -30.53
CA LEU A 169 -3.72 10.18 -29.08
C LEU A 169 -4.73 11.17 -28.53
N SER A 170 -5.94 10.71 -28.26
CA SER A 170 -7.01 11.52 -27.72
C SER A 170 -7.57 10.92 -26.43
N ILE A 171 -7.85 11.75 -25.44
CA ILE A 171 -8.31 11.30 -24.13
C ILE A 171 -9.81 10.92 -24.10
N LEU A 172 -10.64 11.51 -24.98
CA LEU A 172 -12.09 11.29 -24.98
C LEU A 172 -12.51 9.83 -25.12
N PRO A 173 -11.93 9.02 -26.04
CA PRO A 173 -12.28 7.61 -26.13
C PRO A 173 -11.94 6.82 -24.87
N LEU A 174 -10.85 7.18 -24.18
CA LEU A 174 -10.46 6.54 -22.93
C LEU A 174 -11.41 6.90 -21.79
N LEU A 175 -11.77 8.19 -21.67
CA LEU A 175 -12.75 8.66 -20.70
C LEU A 175 -14.10 7.99 -20.91
N TRP A 176 -14.57 7.95 -22.16
CA TRP A 176 -15.82 7.27 -22.49
C TRP A 176 -15.78 5.78 -22.13
N GLY A 177 -14.70 5.09 -22.47
CA GLY A 177 -14.53 3.68 -22.14
C GLY A 177 -14.56 3.43 -20.63
N THR A 178 -13.83 4.24 -19.84
CA THR A 178 -13.82 4.11 -18.38
C THR A 178 -15.17 4.41 -17.75
N LEU A 179 -15.86 5.46 -18.19
CA LEU A 179 -17.20 5.80 -17.69
C LEU A 179 -18.22 4.70 -18.02
N TYR A 180 -18.15 4.15 -19.22
CA TYR A 180 -19.06 3.09 -19.64
C TYR A 180 -18.82 1.79 -18.85
N ILE A 181 -17.56 1.36 -18.69
CA ILE A 181 -17.22 0.20 -17.86
C ILE A 181 -17.67 0.41 -16.42
N SER A 182 -17.39 1.59 -15.85
CA SER A 182 -17.77 1.92 -14.48
C SER A 182 -19.27 1.91 -14.27
N LEU A 183 -20.04 2.44 -15.22
CA LEU A 183 -21.49 2.44 -15.15
C LEU A 183 -22.06 1.01 -15.12
N ILE A 184 -21.59 0.14 -16.02
CA ILE A 184 -22.03 -1.27 -16.04
C ILE A 184 -21.65 -1.95 -14.72
N SER A 185 -20.44 -1.73 -14.25
CA SER A 185 -19.96 -2.34 -12.99
C SER A 185 -20.80 -1.91 -11.80
N LEU A 186 -21.17 -0.62 -11.71
CA LEU A 186 -22.01 -0.10 -10.62
C LEU A 186 -23.44 -0.60 -10.72
N ILE A 187 -24.02 -0.70 -11.92
CA ILE A 187 -25.36 -1.27 -12.13
C ILE A 187 -25.44 -2.72 -11.60
N VAL A 188 -24.35 -3.47 -11.69
CA VAL A 188 -24.29 -4.84 -11.17
C VAL A 188 -23.94 -4.87 -9.68
N ALA A 189 -22.87 -4.17 -9.30
CA ALA A 189 -22.29 -4.27 -7.97
C ALA A 189 -23.17 -3.65 -6.88
N VAL A 190 -23.73 -2.45 -7.15
CA VAL A 190 -24.47 -1.69 -6.12
C VAL A 190 -25.76 -2.40 -5.71
N PRO A 191 -26.66 -2.81 -6.61
CA PRO A 191 -27.88 -3.49 -6.18
C PRO A 191 -27.57 -4.81 -5.47
N ILE A 192 -26.71 -5.65 -6.07
CA ILE A 192 -26.40 -6.97 -5.50
C ILE A 192 -25.71 -6.83 -4.16
N GLY A 193 -24.68 -5.99 -4.05
CA GLY A 193 -23.91 -5.78 -2.82
C GLY A 193 -24.76 -5.17 -1.71
N LEU A 194 -25.58 -4.15 -2.03
CA LEU A 194 -26.45 -3.50 -1.05
C LEU A 194 -27.54 -4.47 -0.54
N PHE A 195 -28.23 -5.18 -1.42
CA PHE A 195 -29.23 -6.15 -0.99
C PHE A 195 -28.62 -7.30 -0.21
N ALA A 196 -27.41 -7.76 -0.57
CA ALA A 196 -26.70 -8.75 0.22
C ALA A 196 -26.38 -8.23 1.63
N ALA A 197 -25.90 -6.99 1.75
CA ALA A 197 -25.63 -6.35 3.04
C ALA A 197 -26.91 -6.21 3.90
N ILE A 198 -27.99 -5.68 3.33
CA ILE A 198 -29.29 -5.55 4.04
C ILE A 198 -29.77 -6.91 4.51
N TYR A 199 -29.72 -7.92 3.64
CA TYR A 199 -30.20 -9.26 3.98
C TYR A 199 -29.35 -9.87 5.12
N LEU A 200 -28.03 -9.80 5.01
CA LEU A 200 -27.11 -10.37 6.01
C LEU A 200 -27.16 -9.63 7.34
N SER A 201 -27.34 -8.31 7.31
CA SER A 201 -27.40 -7.48 8.52
C SER A 201 -28.74 -7.59 9.23
N GLU A 202 -29.86 -7.56 8.49
CA GLU A 202 -31.19 -7.38 9.06
C GLU A 202 -32.04 -8.65 9.12
N TYR A 203 -31.87 -9.58 8.17
CA TYR A 203 -32.74 -10.73 8.02
C TYR A 203 -32.06 -12.07 8.31
N ALA A 204 -30.77 -12.19 8.02
CA ALA A 204 -30.06 -13.44 8.14
C ALA A 204 -29.86 -13.86 9.61
N GLY A 205 -30.07 -15.13 9.89
CA GLY A 205 -29.70 -15.69 11.18
C GLY A 205 -28.17 -15.73 11.38
N THR A 206 -27.73 -15.79 12.64
CA THR A 206 -26.31 -15.78 13.02
C THR A 206 -25.47 -16.84 12.32
N ARG A 207 -26.02 -18.03 12.09
CA ARG A 207 -25.32 -19.14 11.38
C ARG A 207 -25.09 -18.80 9.91
N LEU A 208 -26.09 -18.25 9.22
CA LEU A 208 -25.95 -17.89 7.82
C LEU A 208 -24.96 -16.73 7.67
N ARG A 209 -25.08 -15.70 8.51
CA ARG A 209 -24.18 -14.54 8.50
C ARG A 209 -22.72 -14.95 8.75
N SER A 210 -22.46 -15.87 9.68
CA SER A 210 -21.10 -16.32 10.01
C SER A 210 -20.40 -17.09 8.88
N VAL A 211 -21.16 -17.63 7.91
CA VAL A 211 -20.61 -18.33 6.75
C VAL A 211 -20.61 -17.44 5.51
N ALA A 212 -21.72 -16.74 5.26
CA ALA A 212 -21.88 -15.95 4.02
C ALA A 212 -20.98 -14.70 4.00
N LYS A 213 -20.79 -14.02 5.15
CA LYS A 213 -19.94 -12.84 5.21
C LYS A 213 -18.48 -13.16 4.86
N PRO A 214 -17.80 -14.15 5.47
CA PRO A 214 -16.45 -14.56 5.06
C PRO A 214 -16.39 -15.08 3.61
N ALA A 215 -17.42 -15.75 3.12
CA ALA A 215 -17.46 -16.23 1.73
C ALA A 215 -17.46 -15.07 0.73
N ILE A 216 -18.18 -14.00 1.01
CA ILE A 216 -18.16 -12.77 0.20
C ILE A 216 -16.80 -12.08 0.32
N GLU A 217 -16.22 -12.02 1.52
CA GLU A 217 -14.89 -11.40 1.74
C GLU A 217 -13.76 -12.15 1.02
N ILE A 218 -13.84 -13.48 0.90
CA ILE A 218 -12.87 -14.28 0.12
C ILE A 218 -12.86 -13.87 -1.36
N LEU A 219 -14.00 -13.50 -1.95
CA LEU A 219 -14.05 -13.00 -3.32
C LEU A 219 -13.23 -11.73 -3.49
N ALA A 220 -13.19 -10.84 -2.49
CA ALA A 220 -12.34 -9.64 -2.53
C ALA A 220 -10.85 -9.96 -2.50
N GLY A 221 -10.46 -11.11 -1.94
CA GLY A 221 -9.07 -11.57 -1.86
C GLY A 221 -8.53 -12.20 -3.16
N ILE A 222 -9.38 -12.47 -4.15
CA ILE A 222 -8.94 -13.04 -5.42
C ILE A 222 -8.16 -11.99 -6.22
N PRO A 223 -6.92 -12.29 -6.68
CA PRO A 223 -6.16 -11.36 -7.51
C PRO A 223 -6.94 -10.91 -8.75
N THR A 224 -6.93 -9.60 -9.05
CA THR A 224 -7.68 -9.01 -10.18
C THR A 224 -7.35 -9.65 -11.53
N ILE A 225 -6.12 -10.14 -11.71
CA ILE A 225 -5.70 -10.84 -12.94
C ILE A 225 -6.49 -12.13 -13.17
N VAL A 226 -6.90 -12.81 -12.10
CA VAL A 226 -7.71 -14.05 -12.22
C VAL A 226 -9.10 -13.71 -12.75
N TYR A 227 -9.72 -12.62 -12.25
CA TYR A 227 -10.98 -12.11 -12.79
C TYR A 227 -10.85 -11.68 -14.25
N GLY A 228 -9.74 -11.05 -14.62
CA GLY A 228 -9.46 -10.64 -16.00
C GLY A 228 -9.34 -11.85 -16.95
N LEU A 229 -8.62 -12.90 -16.53
CA LEU A 229 -8.53 -14.14 -17.30
C LEU A 229 -9.88 -14.86 -17.40
N PHE A 230 -10.64 -14.91 -16.32
CA PHE A 230 -11.99 -15.48 -16.32
C PHE A 230 -12.93 -14.70 -17.25
N ALA A 231 -12.84 -13.37 -17.24
CA ALA A 231 -13.57 -12.52 -18.16
C ALA A 231 -13.25 -12.87 -19.63
N LEU A 232 -11.97 -13.01 -19.96
CA LEU A 232 -11.50 -13.22 -21.32
C LEU A 232 -11.82 -14.63 -21.84
N ILE A 233 -11.60 -15.66 -21.00
CA ILE A 233 -11.68 -17.07 -21.42
C ILE A 233 -13.10 -17.63 -21.30
N THR A 234 -13.89 -17.16 -20.31
CA THR A 234 -15.18 -17.76 -20.00
C THR A 234 -16.34 -16.81 -20.28
N VAL A 235 -16.36 -15.65 -19.60
CA VAL A 235 -17.52 -14.74 -19.66
C VAL A 235 -17.65 -14.09 -21.03
N GLY A 236 -16.54 -13.68 -21.64
CA GLY A 236 -16.52 -13.04 -22.95
C GLY A 236 -17.09 -13.94 -24.07
N PRO A 237 -16.58 -15.16 -24.27
CA PRO A 237 -17.16 -16.12 -25.21
C PRO A 237 -18.62 -16.41 -24.92
N MET A 238 -18.98 -16.60 -23.64
CA MET A 238 -20.36 -16.87 -23.26
C MET A 238 -21.29 -15.70 -23.62
N LEU A 239 -20.92 -14.47 -23.33
CA LEU A 239 -21.70 -13.27 -23.72
C LEU A 239 -21.77 -13.11 -25.23
N ARG A 240 -20.68 -13.37 -25.94
CA ARG A 240 -20.66 -13.34 -27.41
C ARG A 240 -21.65 -14.35 -28.00
N ASP A 241 -21.56 -15.61 -27.59
CA ASP A 241 -22.28 -16.72 -28.24
C ASP A 241 -23.77 -16.70 -27.88
N PHE A 242 -24.13 -16.38 -26.63
CA PHE A 242 -25.52 -16.41 -26.16
C PHE A 242 -26.28 -15.08 -26.30
N PHE A 243 -25.57 -13.94 -26.36
CA PHE A 243 -26.20 -12.63 -26.41
C PHE A 243 -25.79 -11.80 -27.63
N ALA A 244 -24.49 -11.57 -27.86
CA ALA A 244 -24.06 -10.62 -28.87
C ALA A 244 -24.33 -11.12 -30.30
N GLN A 245 -23.99 -12.34 -30.62
CA GLN A 245 -24.21 -12.91 -31.95
C GLN A 245 -25.69 -13.10 -32.29
N PRO A 246 -26.54 -13.68 -31.41
CA PRO A 246 -27.96 -13.82 -31.72
C PRO A 246 -28.70 -12.50 -31.91
N LEU A 247 -28.22 -11.43 -31.22
CA LEU A 247 -28.82 -10.09 -31.31
C LEU A 247 -28.16 -9.22 -32.39
N GLY A 248 -27.19 -9.72 -33.13
CA GLY A 248 -26.46 -8.95 -34.14
C GLY A 248 -25.62 -7.79 -33.61
N LEU A 249 -25.24 -7.84 -32.32
CA LEU A 249 -24.47 -6.79 -31.63
C LEU A 249 -22.97 -6.86 -31.81
N GLY A 250 -22.47 -7.92 -32.48
CA GLY A 250 -21.07 -8.10 -32.79
C GLY A 250 -20.52 -9.49 -32.45
N GLY A 251 -19.28 -9.77 -32.90
CA GLY A 251 -18.62 -11.08 -32.75
C GLY A 251 -17.43 -11.09 -31.80
N SER A 252 -17.12 -9.99 -31.09
CA SER A 252 -15.98 -9.93 -30.19
C SER A 252 -16.32 -10.43 -28.79
N SER A 253 -15.48 -11.34 -28.27
CA SER A 253 -15.56 -11.77 -26.86
C SER A 253 -14.94 -10.74 -25.90
N SER A 254 -14.03 -9.90 -26.40
CA SER A 254 -13.44 -8.80 -25.61
C SER A 254 -14.26 -7.52 -25.79
N SER A 255 -15.32 -7.40 -25.00
CA SER A 255 -16.21 -6.25 -25.04
C SER A 255 -16.20 -5.46 -23.72
N VAL A 256 -16.56 -4.18 -23.81
CA VAL A 256 -16.72 -3.30 -22.64
C VAL A 256 -17.79 -3.86 -21.68
N MET A 257 -18.83 -4.51 -22.23
CA MET A 257 -19.86 -5.18 -21.44
C MET A 257 -19.25 -6.32 -20.60
N THR A 258 -18.40 -7.17 -21.20
CA THR A 258 -17.72 -8.26 -20.51
C THR A 258 -16.87 -7.72 -19.37
N ALA A 259 -16.06 -6.69 -19.64
CA ALA A 259 -15.23 -6.06 -18.63
C ALA A 259 -16.06 -5.46 -17.49
N GLY A 260 -17.12 -4.72 -17.81
CA GLY A 260 -18.00 -4.10 -16.83
C GLY A 260 -18.74 -5.11 -15.95
N LEU A 261 -19.26 -6.19 -16.51
CA LEU A 261 -19.93 -7.24 -15.74
C LEU A 261 -18.97 -7.94 -14.74
N VAL A 262 -17.79 -8.34 -15.20
CA VAL A 262 -16.82 -9.01 -14.32
C VAL A 262 -16.25 -8.06 -13.27
N MET A 263 -15.98 -6.80 -13.62
CA MET A 263 -15.64 -5.77 -12.62
C MET A 263 -16.78 -5.56 -11.62
N GLY A 264 -18.04 -5.60 -12.07
CA GLY A 264 -19.20 -5.53 -11.18
C GLY A 264 -19.20 -6.63 -10.14
N VAL A 265 -19.00 -7.88 -10.57
CA VAL A 265 -18.89 -9.03 -9.65
C VAL A 265 -17.75 -8.85 -8.65
N MET A 266 -16.59 -8.36 -9.10
CA MET A 266 -15.43 -8.07 -8.26
C MET A 266 -15.72 -6.99 -7.20
N LEU A 267 -16.58 -6.02 -7.51
CA LEU A 267 -16.92 -4.93 -6.62
C LEU A 267 -18.01 -5.29 -5.59
N ILE A 268 -18.80 -6.35 -5.82
CA ILE A 268 -19.85 -6.80 -4.88
C ILE A 268 -19.35 -6.92 -3.43
N PRO A 269 -18.23 -7.58 -3.13
CA PRO A 269 -17.73 -7.69 -1.77
C PRO A 269 -17.45 -6.34 -1.09
N PHE A 270 -16.87 -5.40 -1.83
CA PHE A 270 -16.57 -4.06 -1.32
C PHE A 270 -17.84 -3.29 -1.00
N VAL A 271 -18.81 -3.30 -1.93
CA VAL A 271 -20.11 -2.64 -1.72
C VAL A 271 -20.85 -3.29 -0.55
N SER A 272 -20.86 -4.61 -0.48
CA SER A 272 -21.54 -5.35 0.61
C SER A 272 -20.91 -5.09 1.97
N SER A 273 -19.57 -5.10 2.07
CA SER A 273 -18.86 -4.86 3.33
C SER A 273 -19.05 -3.42 3.81
N LEU A 274 -18.88 -2.44 2.92
CA LEU A 274 -19.06 -1.03 3.26
C LEU A 274 -20.51 -0.72 3.66
N SER A 275 -21.48 -1.31 2.96
CA SER A 275 -22.90 -1.15 3.29
C SER A 275 -23.25 -1.81 4.63
N ASP A 276 -22.71 -3.00 4.93
CA ASP A 276 -22.90 -3.67 6.24
C ASP A 276 -22.38 -2.80 7.40
N ASP A 277 -21.22 -2.18 7.23
CA ASP A 277 -20.63 -1.30 8.23
C ASP A 277 -21.49 -0.06 8.48
N ILE A 278 -22.00 0.59 7.41
CA ILE A 278 -22.87 1.76 7.51
C ILE A 278 -24.23 1.39 8.13
N ILE A 279 -24.83 0.27 7.72
CA ILE A 279 -26.09 -0.24 8.27
C ILE A 279 -25.95 -0.48 9.78
N ASN A 280 -24.86 -1.09 10.23
CA ASN A 280 -24.61 -1.35 11.64
C ASN A 280 -24.27 -0.08 12.44
N ALA A 281 -23.84 1.00 11.81
CA ALA A 281 -23.54 2.28 12.46
C ALA A 281 -24.83 3.06 12.84
N VAL A 282 -25.98 2.73 12.28
CA VAL A 282 -27.27 3.38 12.62
C VAL A 282 -27.64 3.08 14.08
N PRO A 283 -27.83 4.11 14.94
CA PRO A 283 -28.14 3.92 16.37
C PRO A 283 -29.41 3.09 16.61
N GLN A 284 -29.33 2.15 17.55
CA GLN A 284 -30.45 1.28 17.88
C GLN A 284 -31.70 2.08 18.33
N ALA A 285 -31.50 3.22 19.00
CA ALA A 285 -32.58 4.09 19.43
C ALA A 285 -33.46 4.61 18.25
N MET A 286 -32.87 4.84 17.08
CA MET A 286 -33.63 5.25 15.88
C MET A 286 -34.48 4.10 15.35
N ARG A 287 -33.94 2.88 15.39
CA ARG A 287 -34.63 1.67 14.96
C ARG A 287 -35.82 1.38 15.91
N ASP A 288 -35.57 1.42 17.22
CA ASP A 288 -36.56 1.17 18.25
C ASP A 288 -37.66 2.25 18.24
N GLY A 289 -37.28 3.52 17.99
CA GLY A 289 -38.24 4.62 17.82
C GLY A 289 -39.19 4.40 16.64
N SER A 290 -38.66 3.97 15.49
CA SER A 290 -39.46 3.65 14.30
C SER A 290 -40.44 2.49 14.59
N LEU A 291 -39.95 1.41 15.17
CA LEU A 291 -40.77 0.26 15.54
C LEU A 291 -41.84 0.66 16.59
N GLY A 292 -41.49 1.52 17.60
CA GLY A 292 -42.41 2.04 18.62
C GLY A 292 -43.52 2.92 18.03
N LEU A 293 -43.30 3.56 16.91
CA LEU A 293 -44.32 4.30 16.13
C LEU A 293 -45.20 3.38 15.27
N GLY A 294 -44.98 2.07 15.31
CA GLY A 294 -45.78 1.08 14.59
C GLY A 294 -45.28 0.73 13.21
N ALA A 295 -44.07 1.20 12.80
CA ALA A 295 -43.50 0.79 11.53
C ALA A 295 -43.12 -0.70 11.53
N THR A 296 -43.30 -1.35 10.40
CA THR A 296 -42.78 -2.72 10.18
C THR A 296 -41.28 -2.72 10.04
N LYS A 297 -40.66 -3.88 10.23
CA LYS A 297 -39.19 -4.03 10.03
C LYS A 297 -38.73 -3.55 8.63
N SER A 298 -39.49 -3.85 7.61
CA SER A 298 -39.19 -3.44 6.24
C SER A 298 -39.29 -1.91 6.05
N GLU A 299 -40.27 -1.27 6.66
CA GLU A 299 -40.43 0.19 6.64
C GLU A 299 -39.29 0.87 7.42
N THR A 300 -38.93 0.35 8.60
CA THR A 300 -37.78 0.84 9.38
C THR A 300 -36.49 0.76 8.56
N ILE A 301 -36.25 -0.36 7.87
CA ILE A 301 -35.05 -0.49 7.01
C ILE A 301 -35.09 0.56 5.89
N ARG A 302 -36.21 0.72 5.19
CA ARG A 302 -36.33 1.61 4.04
C ARG A 302 -36.32 3.09 4.41
N GLN A 303 -36.85 3.47 5.58
CA GLN A 303 -37.05 4.89 5.95
C GLN A 303 -36.02 5.41 6.96
N VAL A 304 -35.36 4.52 7.71
CA VAL A 304 -34.45 4.90 8.81
C VAL A 304 -33.03 4.37 8.60
N VAL A 305 -32.91 3.14 8.06
CA VAL A 305 -31.58 2.49 7.97
C VAL A 305 -30.89 2.79 6.64
N VAL A 306 -31.63 2.76 5.53
CA VAL A 306 -31.05 2.93 4.17
C VAL A 306 -30.79 4.40 3.79
N PRO A 307 -31.62 5.38 4.18
CA PRO A 307 -31.33 6.79 3.91
C PRO A 307 -30.13 7.31 4.66
#